data_f1b3293053ad1645fff773231d90f7de
#
_entry.id   f1b3293053ad1645fff773231d90f7de
#
_cell.length_a   1.000
_cell.length_b   1.000
_cell.length_c   1.000
_cell.angle_alpha   90.00
_cell.angle_beta   90.00
_cell.angle_gamma   90.00
#
_symmetry.space_group_name_H-M   'P 1'
#
loop_
_entity.id
_entity.type
_entity.pdbx_description
1 polymer ?
#
loop_
_entity_poly.entity_id
_entity_poly.type
_entity_poly.pdbx_seq_one_letter_code
_entity_poly.pdbx_strand_id
1 'polypeptide(L)'
;LTPVDYVNPYMGNISHLLVPTYPTVHLPNSMLRIYPERADYTSDKIKGLPVIVTSHRGKSAFSLSFYQGAESGLQPVYYYCYDNEVIKPYSYSSYFEEEEVSTKFAPSHQAGIYELSFRKNDAPYLILSTTNGELKTTENTISGYQNIDHQTKVYVYMETSALPEKTMTVSKEEI
;
A
#
# COMPACT_ATOMS: atom_id res chain seq x y z
N LEU A 1 23.52 -16.06 -6.09
CA LEU A 1 23.00 -15.22 -4.99
C LEU A 1 23.91 -14.04 -4.78
N THR A 2 23.33 -12.85 -4.70
CA THR A 2 24.02 -11.60 -4.39
C THR A 2 23.94 -11.32 -2.88
N PRO A 3 24.78 -10.45 -2.30
CA PRO A 3 24.71 -10.15 -0.87
C PRO A 3 23.32 -9.68 -0.38
N VAL A 4 22.55 -8.99 -1.21
CA VAL A 4 21.19 -8.52 -0.88
C VAL A 4 20.20 -9.67 -0.70
N ASP A 5 20.44 -10.84 -1.29
CA ASP A 5 19.57 -12.02 -1.17
C ASP A 5 19.61 -12.64 0.23
N TYR A 6 20.64 -12.30 1.02
CA TYR A 6 20.77 -12.73 2.42
C TYR A 6 20.10 -11.77 3.42
N VAL A 7 19.63 -10.61 2.97
CA VAL A 7 18.89 -9.69 3.84
C VAL A 7 17.49 -10.24 4.07
N ASN A 8 17.15 -10.46 5.34
CA ASN A 8 15.83 -10.93 5.74
C ASN A 8 15.00 -9.78 6.34
N PRO A 9 14.03 -9.20 5.61
CA PRO A 9 13.18 -8.13 6.12
C PRO A 9 12.27 -8.52 7.28
N TYR A 10 12.06 -9.82 7.49
CA TYR A 10 11.26 -10.31 8.62
C TYR A 10 12.01 -10.31 9.96
N MET A 11 13.30 -10.06 9.94
CA MET A 11 14.11 -9.99 11.15
C MET A 11 13.62 -8.86 12.06
N GLY A 12 13.29 -9.19 13.31
CA GLY A 12 12.77 -8.22 14.29
C GLY A 12 11.26 -7.99 14.24
N ASN A 13 10.51 -8.71 13.40
CA ASN A 13 9.05 -8.59 13.33
C ASN A 13 8.33 -9.08 14.59
N ILE A 14 8.94 -10.01 15.31
CA ILE A 14 8.41 -10.55 16.55
C ILE A 14 9.45 -10.27 17.63
N SER A 15 9.03 -9.63 18.71
CA SER A 15 9.90 -9.34 19.85
C SER A 15 9.09 -9.30 21.15
N HIS A 16 9.61 -9.93 22.21
CA HIS A 16 9.04 -9.89 23.56
C HIS A 16 9.67 -8.80 24.43
N LEU A 17 10.84 -8.29 24.05
CA LEU A 17 11.63 -7.36 24.84
C LEU A 17 11.75 -5.97 24.20
N LEU A 18 11.71 -5.90 22.89
CA LEU A 18 11.89 -4.66 22.15
C LEU A 18 10.66 -4.39 21.27
N VAL A 19 10.52 -3.17 20.83
CA VAL A 19 9.47 -2.81 19.85
C VAL A 19 9.74 -3.58 18.56
N PRO A 20 8.80 -4.41 18.11
CA PRO A 20 8.93 -5.10 16.83
C PRO A 20 8.98 -4.11 15.67
N THR A 21 9.63 -4.50 14.60
CA THR A 21 9.75 -3.69 13.37
C THR A 21 8.94 -4.32 12.24
N TYR A 22 8.27 -3.49 11.45
CA TYR A 22 7.58 -3.98 10.26
C TYR A 22 8.57 -4.45 9.19
N PRO A 23 8.28 -5.56 8.50
CA PRO A 23 9.07 -5.97 7.35
C PRO A 23 8.83 -4.96 6.22
N THR A 24 9.87 -4.24 5.83
CA THR A 24 9.74 -3.15 4.87
C THR A 24 10.48 -3.41 3.58
N VAL A 25 9.91 -2.95 2.47
CA VAL A 25 10.61 -2.79 1.20
C VAL A 25 11.19 -1.38 1.18
N HIS A 26 12.50 -1.28 1.18
CA HIS A 26 13.19 0.00 1.26
C HIS A 26 14.60 -0.09 0.66
N LEU A 27 14.84 0.67 -0.39
CA LEU A 27 16.17 0.81 -0.96
C LEU A 27 17.02 1.82 -0.15
N PRO A 28 18.34 1.68 -0.14
CA PRO A 28 19.20 2.68 0.48
C PRO A 28 18.94 4.07 -0.12
N ASN A 29 18.76 5.07 0.75
CA ASN A 29 18.49 6.47 0.38
C ASN A 29 17.20 6.68 -0.48
N SER A 30 16.27 5.74 -0.44
CA SER A 30 14.97 5.86 -1.12
C SER A 30 14.00 6.72 -0.30
N MET A 31 13.19 7.50 -0.98
CA MET A 31 12.05 8.20 -0.36
C MET A 31 10.89 7.26 -0.09
N LEU A 32 10.70 6.25 -0.93
CA LEU A 32 9.65 5.26 -0.77
C LEU A 32 10.08 4.15 0.17
N ARG A 33 9.22 3.93 1.15
CA ARG A 33 9.30 2.82 2.07
C ARG A 33 7.91 2.28 2.28
N ILE A 34 7.68 1.05 1.90
CA ILE A 34 6.38 0.40 2.09
C ILE A 34 6.50 -0.82 3.00
N TYR A 35 5.39 -1.17 3.60
CA TYR A 35 5.17 -2.45 4.27
C TYR A 35 3.69 -2.85 4.14
N PRO A 36 3.35 -4.15 4.18
CA PRO A 36 1.97 -4.55 4.34
C PRO A 36 1.49 -4.20 5.75
N GLU A 37 0.49 -3.32 5.86
CA GLU A 37 -0.02 -2.87 7.16
C GLU A 37 -0.84 -3.98 7.82
N ARG A 38 -0.54 -4.28 9.09
CA ARG A 38 -1.20 -5.31 9.89
C ARG A 38 -1.62 -4.75 11.25
N ALA A 39 -2.60 -5.39 11.89
CA ALA A 39 -2.99 -5.06 13.25
C ALA A 39 -1.85 -5.33 14.25
N ASP A 40 -1.17 -6.45 14.05
CA ASP A 40 0.06 -6.82 14.74
C ASP A 40 0.93 -7.71 13.83
N TYR A 41 2.05 -8.20 14.35
CA TYR A 41 3.05 -8.94 13.57
C TYR A 41 2.68 -10.41 13.32
N THR A 42 1.65 -10.91 13.97
CA THR A 42 1.12 -12.27 13.81
C THR A 42 -0.23 -12.30 13.11
N SER A 43 -0.74 -11.12 12.72
CA SER A 43 -2.02 -10.99 12.02
C SER A 43 -2.00 -11.72 10.68
N ASP A 44 -3.05 -12.47 10.44
CA ASP A 44 -3.35 -13.15 9.18
C ASP A 44 -3.98 -12.22 8.13
N LYS A 45 -4.20 -10.95 8.49
CA LYS A 45 -4.81 -9.94 7.62
C LYS A 45 -3.93 -8.72 7.41
N ILE A 46 -3.91 -8.24 6.18
CA ILE A 46 -3.29 -6.99 5.76
C ILE A 46 -4.38 -5.93 5.58
N LYS A 47 -4.15 -4.75 6.10
CA LYS A 47 -5.04 -3.58 6.02
C LYS A 47 -4.67 -2.63 4.89
N GLY A 48 -4.25 -3.11 3.76
CA GLY A 48 -3.79 -2.28 2.64
C GLY A 48 -2.28 -2.04 2.65
N LEU A 49 -1.84 -1.26 1.69
CA LEU A 49 -0.43 -0.99 1.44
C LEU A 49 -0.15 0.50 1.60
N PRO A 50 0.47 0.95 2.70
CA PRO A 50 0.90 2.33 2.86
C PRO A 50 1.90 2.71 1.76
N VAL A 51 1.69 3.88 1.14
CA VAL A 51 2.57 4.35 0.06
C VAL A 51 3.88 4.90 0.62
N ILE A 52 3.82 5.59 1.75
CA ILE A 52 5.00 6.14 2.43
C ILE A 52 4.93 5.79 3.91
N VAL A 53 5.98 5.20 4.43
CA VAL A 53 6.16 4.93 5.86
C VAL A 53 7.11 5.97 6.44
N THR A 54 6.60 6.81 7.33
CA THR A 54 7.36 7.92 7.90
C THR A 54 8.02 7.58 9.24
N SER A 55 7.62 6.47 9.85
CA SER A 55 8.17 6.02 11.13
C SER A 55 8.11 4.50 11.24
N HIS A 56 9.12 3.91 11.88
CA HIS A 56 9.13 2.48 12.22
C HIS A 56 8.04 2.07 13.25
N ARG A 57 7.30 3.03 13.79
CA ARG A 57 6.21 2.82 14.76
C ARG A 57 4.81 2.99 14.13
N GLY A 58 4.65 2.69 12.87
CA GLY A 58 3.34 2.63 12.24
C GLY A 58 2.76 3.97 11.81
N LYS A 59 3.59 5.02 11.63
CA LYS A 59 3.14 6.24 10.96
C LYS A 59 3.37 6.09 9.46
N SER A 60 2.29 6.17 8.72
CA SER A 60 2.29 6.06 7.26
C SER A 60 1.45 7.17 6.65
N ALA A 61 1.70 7.46 5.37
CA ALA A 61 0.88 8.36 4.58
C ALA A 61 0.32 7.61 3.39
N PHE A 62 -0.94 7.88 3.12
CA PHE A 62 -1.78 7.24 2.12
C PHE A 62 -1.91 5.72 2.33
N SER A 63 -2.98 5.16 1.85
CA SER A 63 -3.17 3.71 1.81
C SER A 63 -3.73 3.32 0.46
N LEU A 64 -3.05 2.39 -0.20
CA LEU A 64 -3.50 1.79 -1.44
C LEU A 64 -4.27 0.52 -1.13
N SER A 65 -5.48 0.45 -1.65
CA SER A 65 -6.37 -0.71 -1.57
C SER A 65 -6.96 -1.01 -2.94
N PHE A 66 -7.53 -2.18 -3.08
CA PHE A 66 -8.22 -2.60 -4.30
C PHE A 66 -9.43 -3.43 -3.93
N TYR A 67 -10.43 -3.39 -4.80
CA TYR A 67 -11.70 -4.09 -4.62
C TYR A 67 -12.22 -4.54 -5.98
N GLN A 68 -12.94 -5.66 -6.01
CA GLN A 68 -13.67 -6.13 -7.18
C GLN A 68 -15.12 -6.38 -6.81
N GLY A 69 -16.05 -5.75 -7.53
CA GLY A 69 -17.48 -5.94 -7.30
C GLY A 69 -18.31 -4.68 -7.54
N ALA A 70 -19.51 -4.66 -6.97
CA ALA A 70 -20.43 -3.54 -7.13
C ALA A 70 -19.94 -2.27 -6.39
N GLU A 71 -20.18 -1.11 -6.99
CA GLU A 71 -19.83 0.20 -6.41
C GLU A 71 -20.38 0.42 -5.00
N SER A 72 -21.55 -0.14 -4.69
CA SER A 72 -22.15 -0.07 -3.36
C SER A 72 -21.34 -0.77 -2.25
N GLY A 73 -20.38 -1.60 -2.63
CA GLY A 73 -19.47 -2.28 -1.69
C GLY A 73 -18.17 -1.53 -1.43
N LEU A 74 -17.97 -0.37 -2.06
CA LEU A 74 -16.73 0.38 -1.90
C LEU A 74 -16.54 0.87 -0.45
N GLN A 75 -15.33 0.68 0.05
CA GLN A 75 -14.89 1.14 1.36
C GLN A 75 -13.53 1.84 1.23
N PRO A 76 -13.21 2.79 2.11
CA PRO A 76 -11.93 3.51 2.05
C PRO A 76 -10.72 2.63 2.40
N VAL A 77 -10.94 1.55 3.12
CA VAL A 77 -9.90 0.60 3.55
C VAL A 77 -10.46 -0.80 3.59
N TYR A 78 -9.71 -1.75 3.08
CA TYR A 78 -10.04 -3.17 3.09
C TYR A 78 -9.04 -3.97 3.92
N TYR A 79 -9.51 -5.10 4.46
CA TYR A 79 -8.68 -6.11 5.11
C TYR A 79 -8.66 -7.36 4.25
N TYR A 80 -7.47 -7.85 3.97
CA TYR A 80 -7.25 -9.00 3.10
C TYR A 80 -6.58 -10.14 3.85
N CYS A 81 -7.10 -11.35 3.72
CA CYS A 81 -6.29 -12.55 3.91
C CYS A 81 -5.28 -12.62 2.76
N TYR A 82 -4.10 -13.12 3.03
CA TYR A 82 -3.03 -13.09 2.05
C TYR A 82 -2.26 -14.41 2.05
N ASP A 83 -1.74 -14.75 0.90
CA ASP A 83 -0.91 -15.94 0.69
C ASP A 83 0.31 -15.61 -0.18
N ASN A 84 1.28 -16.50 -0.19
CA ASN A 84 2.50 -16.39 -1.01
C ASN A 84 3.25 -15.06 -0.82
N GLU A 85 3.23 -14.49 0.38
CA GLU A 85 3.92 -13.24 0.66
C GLU A 85 5.43 -13.39 0.58
N VAL A 86 6.07 -12.53 -0.22
CA VAL A 86 7.52 -12.40 -0.31
C VAL A 86 7.91 -10.95 -0.14
N ILE A 87 8.73 -10.67 0.86
CA ILE A 87 9.28 -9.34 1.12
C ILE A 87 10.80 -9.39 0.95
N LYS A 88 11.31 -8.57 0.05
CA LYS A 88 12.73 -8.32 -0.18
C LYS A 88 13.01 -6.84 0.01
N PRO A 89 14.24 -6.40 0.26
CA PRO A 89 14.55 -4.97 0.35
C PRO A 89 14.14 -4.17 -0.90
N TYR A 90 14.06 -4.82 -2.05
CA TYR A 90 13.82 -4.23 -3.36
C TYR A 90 12.51 -4.65 -4.03
N SER A 91 11.71 -5.50 -3.40
CA SER A 91 10.43 -5.94 -3.97
C SER A 91 9.48 -6.49 -2.93
N TYR A 92 8.21 -6.42 -3.24
CA TYR A 92 7.12 -7.05 -2.51
C TYR A 92 6.26 -7.86 -3.47
N SER A 93 5.76 -9.00 -3.04
CA SER A 93 4.69 -9.71 -3.73
C SER A 93 3.80 -10.45 -2.76
N SER A 94 2.52 -10.54 -3.07
CA SER A 94 1.53 -11.30 -2.31
C SER A 94 0.29 -11.58 -3.16
N TYR A 95 -0.46 -12.58 -2.77
CA TYR A 95 -1.79 -12.86 -3.30
C TYR A 95 -2.83 -12.54 -2.23
N PHE A 96 -3.83 -11.74 -2.57
CA PHE A 96 -4.93 -11.36 -1.69
C PHE A 96 -6.18 -12.17 -2.05
N GLU A 97 -6.63 -12.97 -1.08
CA GLU A 97 -7.59 -14.05 -1.32
C GLU A 97 -8.99 -13.53 -1.62
N GLU A 98 -9.52 -12.60 -0.81
CA GLU A 98 -10.90 -12.11 -0.96
C GLU A 98 -11.13 -11.45 -2.32
N GLU A 99 -10.13 -10.72 -2.80
CA GLU A 99 -10.20 -10.01 -4.07
C GLU A 99 -9.59 -10.79 -5.23
N GLU A 100 -8.96 -11.93 -4.97
CA GLU A 100 -8.25 -12.73 -5.97
C GLU A 100 -7.23 -11.90 -6.79
N VAL A 101 -6.46 -11.06 -6.09
CA VAL A 101 -5.49 -10.14 -6.69
C VAL A 101 -4.08 -10.56 -6.37
N SER A 102 -3.28 -10.79 -7.41
CA SER A 102 -1.82 -10.87 -7.25
C SER A 102 -1.22 -9.48 -7.33
N THR A 103 -0.46 -9.12 -6.32
CA THR A 103 0.18 -7.81 -6.20
C THR A 103 1.68 -7.96 -6.22
N LYS A 104 2.35 -7.11 -7.00
CA LYS A 104 3.81 -6.92 -6.95
C LYS A 104 4.13 -5.44 -6.84
N PHE A 105 5.22 -5.15 -6.16
CA PHE A 105 5.73 -3.80 -6.00
C PHE A 105 7.26 -3.80 -6.13
N ALA A 106 7.77 -2.80 -6.82
CA ALA A 106 9.20 -2.52 -6.90
C ALA A 106 9.48 -1.02 -6.73
N PRO A 107 10.30 -0.61 -5.76
CA PRO A 107 10.67 0.78 -5.56
C PRO A 107 11.86 1.17 -6.43
N SER A 108 11.95 2.47 -6.72
CA SER A 108 13.17 3.18 -7.09
C SER A 108 13.51 4.21 -6.01
N HIS A 109 14.44 5.12 -6.25
CA HIS A 109 14.81 6.12 -5.24
C HIS A 109 13.68 7.10 -4.88
N GLN A 110 12.85 7.47 -5.84
CA GLN A 110 11.79 8.48 -5.66
C GLN A 110 10.42 8.03 -6.15
N ALA A 111 10.34 6.87 -6.76
CA ALA A 111 9.12 6.34 -7.33
C ALA A 111 9.01 4.83 -7.07
N GLY A 112 7.86 4.27 -7.35
CA GLY A 112 7.64 2.83 -7.32
C GLY A 112 6.60 2.42 -8.33
N ILE A 113 6.61 1.17 -8.69
CA ILE A 113 5.63 0.58 -9.60
C ILE A 113 4.89 -0.54 -8.90
N TYR A 114 3.58 -0.54 -9.06
CA TYR A 114 2.71 -1.65 -8.69
C TYR A 114 2.25 -2.38 -9.95
N GLU A 115 2.28 -3.70 -9.90
CA GLU A 115 1.63 -4.58 -10.85
C GLU A 115 0.50 -5.30 -10.11
N LEU A 116 -0.74 -5.08 -10.55
CA LEU A 116 -1.94 -5.70 -9.99
C LEU A 116 -2.57 -6.59 -11.06
N SER A 117 -2.73 -7.86 -10.74
CA SER A 117 -3.38 -8.83 -11.63
C SER A 117 -4.66 -9.33 -10.98
N PHE A 118 -5.78 -8.85 -11.48
CA PHE A 118 -7.11 -9.23 -11.03
C PHE A 118 -7.57 -10.51 -11.75
N ARG A 119 -8.11 -11.47 -11.01
CA ARG A 119 -8.58 -12.75 -11.55
C ARG A 119 -10.09 -12.87 -11.67
N LYS A 120 -10.85 -12.14 -10.83
CA LYS A 120 -12.31 -12.07 -10.97
C LYS A 120 -12.67 -11.28 -12.24
N ASN A 121 -13.83 -11.60 -12.80
CA ASN A 121 -14.39 -10.86 -13.95
C ASN A 121 -15.28 -9.68 -13.53
N ASP A 122 -15.19 -9.27 -12.28
CA ASP A 122 -15.91 -8.12 -11.74
C ASP A 122 -15.15 -6.81 -11.99
N ALA A 123 -15.85 -5.68 -11.91
CA ALA A 123 -15.23 -4.38 -12.07
C ALA A 123 -14.12 -4.16 -11.02
N PRO A 124 -12.86 -3.96 -11.44
CA PRO A 124 -11.77 -3.70 -10.52
C PRO A 124 -11.70 -2.22 -10.14
N TYR A 125 -11.51 -1.96 -8.86
CA TYR A 125 -11.31 -0.62 -8.32
C TYR A 125 -9.92 -0.52 -7.67
N LEU A 126 -9.24 0.58 -7.98
CA LEU A 126 -8.02 1.00 -7.29
C LEU A 126 -8.40 2.16 -6.37
N ILE A 127 -8.09 2.04 -5.10
CA ILE A 127 -8.51 2.99 -4.07
C ILE A 127 -7.27 3.55 -3.39
N LEU A 128 -7.07 4.86 -3.53
CA LEU A 128 -6.06 5.58 -2.76
C LEU A 128 -6.77 6.42 -1.70
N SER A 129 -6.44 6.20 -0.44
CA SER A 129 -7.06 6.92 0.68
C SER A 129 -6.04 7.75 1.45
N THR A 130 -6.53 8.82 2.07
CA THR A 130 -5.77 9.69 2.97
C THR A 130 -6.59 10.00 4.22
N THR A 131 -5.95 10.14 5.36
CA THR A 131 -6.64 10.42 6.64
C THR A 131 -6.67 11.90 7.01
N ASN A 132 -5.79 12.71 6.46
CA ASN A 132 -5.65 14.14 6.78
C ASN A 132 -5.05 14.88 5.59
N GLY A 133 -5.81 14.98 4.50
CA GLY A 133 -5.32 15.58 3.27
C GLY A 133 -6.41 15.68 2.22
N GLU A 134 -5.99 15.90 1.00
CA GLU A 134 -6.85 16.01 -0.17
C GLU A 134 -6.26 15.21 -1.32
N LEU A 135 -7.12 14.48 -2.02
CA LEU A 135 -6.78 13.76 -3.24
C LEU A 135 -7.66 14.26 -4.38
N LYS A 136 -7.09 14.34 -5.56
CA LYS A 136 -7.77 14.70 -6.81
C LYS A 136 -7.46 13.66 -7.87
N THR A 137 -8.46 13.35 -8.67
CA THR A 137 -8.34 12.47 -9.81
C THR A 137 -8.47 13.26 -11.12
N THR A 138 -7.65 12.93 -12.09
CA THR A 138 -7.73 13.50 -13.46
C THR A 138 -7.37 12.40 -14.44
N GLU A 139 -8.30 12.02 -15.31
CA GLU A 139 -8.11 10.93 -16.26
C GLU A 139 -7.56 9.67 -15.59
N ASN A 140 -6.30 9.35 -15.84
CA ASN A 140 -5.61 8.18 -15.27
C ASN A 140 -4.66 8.54 -14.12
N THR A 141 -4.77 9.73 -13.53
CA THR A 141 -3.88 10.16 -12.45
C THR A 141 -4.64 10.43 -11.16
N ILE A 142 -3.97 10.14 -10.04
CA ILE A 142 -4.37 10.56 -8.69
C ILE A 142 -3.24 11.37 -8.12
N SER A 143 -3.53 12.57 -7.65
CA SER A 143 -2.54 13.43 -6.99
C SER A 143 -3.12 14.10 -5.76
N GLY A 144 -2.24 14.50 -4.85
CA GLY A 144 -2.69 15.18 -3.66
C GLY A 144 -1.66 15.22 -2.55
N TYR A 145 -2.15 15.44 -1.34
CA TYR A 145 -1.28 15.52 -0.17
C TYR A 145 -1.93 14.93 1.07
N GLN A 146 -1.10 14.59 2.03
CA GLN A 146 -1.47 14.25 3.40
C GLN A 146 -0.61 15.06 4.37
N ASN A 147 -1.25 15.64 5.41
CA ASN A 147 -0.51 16.26 6.51
C ASN A 147 -0.09 15.14 7.48
N ILE A 148 1.19 15.04 7.76
CA ILE A 148 1.74 14.10 8.75
C ILE A 148 1.67 14.74 10.14
N ASP A 149 1.95 16.02 10.21
CA ASP A 149 1.87 16.85 11.39
C ASP A 149 1.49 18.31 11.00
N HIS A 150 1.54 19.23 11.95
CA HIS A 150 1.14 20.61 11.72
C HIS A 150 2.03 21.39 10.71
N GLN A 151 3.23 20.89 10.41
CA GLN A 151 4.21 21.57 9.57
C GLN A 151 4.61 20.76 8.33
N THR A 152 4.38 19.46 8.33
CA THR A 152 4.89 18.55 7.30
C THR A 152 3.78 18.02 6.42
N LYS A 153 3.88 18.27 5.13
CA LYS A 153 3.03 17.68 4.09
C LYS A 153 3.82 16.68 3.27
N VAL A 154 3.17 15.57 2.95
CA VAL A 154 3.67 14.60 1.97
C VAL A 154 2.76 14.65 0.75
N TYR A 155 3.34 14.67 -0.42
CA TYR A 155 2.63 14.71 -1.69
C TYR A 155 2.70 13.35 -2.36
N VAL A 156 1.65 13.01 -3.08
CA VAL A 156 1.56 11.81 -3.91
C VAL A 156 1.17 12.18 -5.34
N TYR A 157 1.75 11.48 -6.28
CA TYR A 157 1.33 11.43 -7.68
C TYR A 157 1.34 9.97 -8.11
N MET A 158 0.23 9.50 -8.60
CA MET A 158 0.06 8.13 -9.10
C MET A 158 -0.55 8.17 -10.48
N GLU A 159 -0.08 7.32 -11.35
CA GLU A 159 -0.60 7.16 -12.71
C GLU A 159 -0.93 5.69 -12.96
N THR A 160 -2.09 5.43 -13.55
CA THR A 160 -2.48 4.09 -13.99
C THR A 160 -2.12 3.88 -15.45
N SER A 161 -1.68 2.68 -15.81
CA SER A 161 -1.30 2.33 -17.19
C SER A 161 -2.49 2.29 -18.15
N ALA A 162 -3.70 2.14 -17.64
CA ALA A 162 -4.93 2.17 -18.41
C ALA A 162 -5.81 3.33 -17.96
N LEU A 163 -6.60 3.87 -18.89
CA LEU A 163 -7.65 4.85 -18.56
C LEU A 163 -8.75 4.14 -17.77
N PRO A 164 -9.11 4.63 -16.58
CA PRO A 164 -10.23 4.09 -15.83
C PRO A 164 -11.55 4.44 -16.56
N GLU A 165 -12.52 3.55 -16.50
CA GLU A 165 -13.87 3.82 -17.01
C GLU A 165 -14.57 4.90 -16.18
N LYS A 166 -14.27 4.96 -14.89
CA LYS A 166 -14.84 5.92 -13.95
C LYS A 166 -13.81 6.33 -12.91
N THR A 167 -13.79 7.60 -12.59
CA THR A 167 -13.03 8.15 -11.45
C THR A 167 -13.98 8.85 -10.48
N MET A 168 -13.73 8.71 -9.19
CA MET A 168 -14.51 9.37 -8.14
C MET A 168 -13.63 9.77 -6.98
N THR A 169 -13.99 10.84 -6.31
CA THR A 169 -13.42 11.24 -5.03
C THR A 169 -14.54 11.24 -4.00
N VAL A 170 -14.37 10.50 -2.92
CA VAL A 170 -15.38 10.34 -1.87
C VAL A 170 -14.84 10.94 -0.57
N SER A 171 -15.60 11.78 0.08
CA SER A 171 -15.27 12.32 1.39
C SER A 171 -15.75 11.37 2.50
N LYS A 172 -15.14 11.47 3.67
CA LYS A 172 -15.53 10.65 4.83
C LYS A 172 -16.95 10.94 5.34
N GLU A 173 -17.54 12.04 4.92
CA GLU A 173 -18.91 12.46 5.32
C GLU A 173 -20.00 11.82 4.43
N GLU A 174 -19.59 11.16 3.34
CA GLU A 174 -20.50 10.59 2.33
C GLU A 174 -20.56 9.05 2.34
N ILE A 175 -19.94 8.39 3.34
CA ILE A 175 -19.93 6.91 3.47
C ILE A 175 -20.78 6.47 4.66
#